data_490b595a6ec1a1cde0877e0d97ab9b0d
#
_entry.id   490b595a6ec1a1cde0877e0d97ab9b0d
#
_cell.length_a   1.000
_cell.length_b   1.000
_cell.length_c   1.000
_cell.angle_alpha   90.00
_cell.angle_beta   90.00
_cell.angle_gamma   90.00
#
_symmetry.space_group_name_H-M   'P 1'
#
loop_
_entity.id
_entity.type
_entity.pdbx_description
1 polymer ?
#
loop_
_entity_poly.entity_id
_entity_poly.type
_entity_poly.pdbx_seq_one_letter_code
_entity_poly.pdbx_strand_id
1 'polypeptide(L)'
;KEIINKLRSSNLRPTKQRILIAKKLFDRKETFHFTAETLNKAVNKKGHARISLGTIYNTVEAFKRAGHIREILTNNSKSYYDTNIKSHHHFYDPGTKKLTDIDYQEVILKKIPNPPKGKKIKDLEVVISLQKK
;
A
#
# COMPACT_ATOMS: atom_id res chain seq x y z
N LYS A 1 5.84 14.43 15.02
CA LYS A 1 4.46 14.92 15.26
C LYS A 1 3.47 14.42 14.22
N GLU A 2 3.80 14.53 12.94
CA GLU A 2 2.95 14.02 11.87
C GLU A 2 2.76 12.50 11.96
N ILE A 3 3.84 11.79 12.28
CA ILE A 3 3.81 10.34 12.44
C ILE A 3 2.86 9.95 13.59
N ILE A 4 2.97 10.64 14.72
CA ILE A 4 2.13 10.36 15.89
C ILE A 4 0.66 10.67 15.58
N ASN A 5 0.39 11.78 14.90
CA ASN A 5 -0.96 12.14 14.49
C ASN A 5 -1.55 11.11 13.52
N LYS A 6 -0.72 10.63 12.60
CA LYS A 6 -1.14 9.62 11.64
C LYS A 6 -1.51 8.31 12.35
N LEU A 7 -0.74 7.90 13.36
CA LEU A 7 -1.05 6.74 14.17
C LEU A 7 -2.37 6.92 14.91
N ARG A 8 -2.54 8.06 15.58
CA ARG A 8 -3.76 8.33 16.34
C ARG A 8 -4.99 8.38 15.45
N SER A 9 -4.89 9.00 14.28
CA SER A 9 -6.01 9.06 13.35
C SER A 9 -6.36 7.68 12.77
N SER A 10 -5.46 6.71 12.91
CA SER A 10 -5.68 5.33 12.51
C SER A 10 -6.13 4.45 13.68
N ASN A 11 -6.48 5.05 14.81
CA ASN A 11 -6.84 4.37 16.06
C ASN A 11 -5.72 3.48 16.60
N LEU A 12 -4.48 3.91 16.39
CA LEU A 12 -3.30 3.18 16.87
C LEU A 12 -2.61 3.99 17.97
N ARG A 13 -2.29 3.30 19.07
CA ARG A 13 -1.46 3.90 20.10
C ARG A 13 -0.04 4.06 19.55
N PRO A 14 0.61 5.23 19.74
CA PRO A 14 1.98 5.45 19.27
C PRO A 14 3.00 4.69 20.14
N THR A 15 3.18 3.41 19.86
CA THR A 15 4.22 2.60 20.50
C THR A 15 5.53 2.73 19.70
N LYS A 16 6.66 2.34 20.29
CA LYS A 16 7.96 2.35 19.61
C LYS A 16 7.91 1.58 18.30
N GLN A 17 7.31 0.40 18.28
CA GLN A 17 7.23 -0.43 17.10
C GLN A 17 6.39 0.23 16.01
N ARG A 18 5.23 0.76 16.36
CA ARG A 18 4.35 1.42 15.38
C ARG A 18 4.96 2.70 14.84
N ILE A 19 5.70 3.44 15.68
CA ILE A 19 6.41 4.64 15.23
C ILE A 19 7.49 4.25 14.21
N LEU A 20 8.23 3.17 14.44
CA LEU A 20 9.24 2.68 13.49
C LEU A 20 8.60 2.31 12.15
N ILE A 21 7.49 1.60 12.19
CA ILE A 21 6.76 1.23 10.97
C ILE A 21 6.30 2.48 10.22
N ALA A 22 5.67 3.41 10.93
CA ALA A 22 5.15 4.63 10.31
C ALA A 22 6.25 5.48 9.71
N LYS A 23 7.39 5.60 10.38
CA LYS A 23 8.54 6.33 9.84
C LYS A 23 9.05 5.70 8.56
N LYS A 24 9.13 4.37 8.52
CA LYS A 24 9.59 3.67 7.33
C LYS A 24 8.67 3.90 6.14
N LEU A 25 7.38 3.98 6.38
CA LEU A 25 6.39 4.17 5.33
C LEU A 25 6.28 5.62 4.88
N PHE A 26 6.28 6.56 5.80
CA PHE A 26 5.85 7.94 5.51
C PHE A 26 6.95 8.99 5.62
N ASP A 27 8.02 8.73 6.37
CA ASP A 27 9.13 9.67 6.51
C ASP A 27 10.13 9.47 5.39
N ARG A 28 9.68 9.80 4.16
CA ARG A 28 10.47 9.62 2.94
C ARG A 28 9.94 10.54 1.85
N LYS A 29 10.80 10.89 0.92
CA LYS A 29 10.45 11.80 -0.17
C LYS A 29 9.53 11.16 -1.19
N GLU A 30 9.77 9.88 -1.49
CA GLU A 30 9.05 9.17 -2.53
C GLU A 30 8.00 8.24 -1.94
N THR A 31 6.97 7.95 -2.72
CA THR A 31 5.99 6.94 -2.34
C THR A 31 6.62 5.56 -2.36
N PHE A 32 5.99 4.62 -1.69
CA PHE A 32 6.58 3.32 -1.42
C PHE A 32 5.58 2.21 -1.70
N HIS A 33 6.00 1.28 -2.55
CA HIS A 33 5.27 0.02 -2.79
C HIS A 33 5.88 -1.06 -1.90
N PHE A 34 5.04 -1.83 -1.24
CA PHE A 34 5.54 -2.85 -0.33
C PHE A 34 4.54 -3.99 -0.12
N THR A 35 5.05 -5.13 0.30
CA THR A 35 4.24 -6.18 0.92
C THR A 35 4.52 -6.15 2.42
N ALA A 36 3.67 -6.81 3.21
CA ALA A 36 3.92 -6.90 4.65
C ALA A 36 5.28 -7.54 4.92
N GLU A 37 5.66 -8.55 4.13
CA GLU A 37 6.93 -9.25 4.27
C GLU A 37 8.12 -8.34 3.98
N THR A 38 8.07 -7.56 2.89
CA THR A 38 9.17 -6.64 2.57
C THR A 38 9.28 -5.53 3.60
N LEU A 39 8.16 -5.03 4.11
CA LEU A 39 8.16 -4.03 5.17
C LEU A 39 8.75 -4.60 6.46
N ASN A 40 8.38 -5.83 6.80
CA ASN A 40 8.91 -6.51 7.97
C ASN A 40 10.43 -6.61 7.91
N LYS A 41 11.00 -7.00 6.77
CA LYS A 41 12.45 -7.04 6.57
C LYS A 41 13.07 -5.66 6.71
N ALA A 42 12.44 -4.64 6.14
CA ALA A 42 12.98 -3.29 6.16
C ALA A 42 13.05 -2.70 7.57
N VAL A 43 12.01 -2.90 8.39
CA VAL A 43 11.98 -2.34 9.74
C VAL A 43 12.87 -3.12 10.71
N ASN A 44 13.12 -4.41 10.45
CA ASN A 44 13.94 -5.25 11.30
C ASN A 44 15.42 -5.33 10.88
N LYS A 45 15.78 -4.66 9.79
CA LYS A 45 17.11 -4.77 9.18
C LYS A 45 18.26 -4.42 10.10
N LYS A 46 18.06 -3.43 10.99
CA LYS A 46 19.12 -2.97 11.90
C LYS A 46 19.16 -3.70 13.23
N GLY A 47 18.29 -4.68 13.45
CA GLY A 47 18.31 -5.51 14.66
C GLY A 47 17.97 -4.81 15.96
N HIS A 48 17.44 -3.59 15.91
CA HIS A 48 17.16 -2.82 17.12
C HIS A 48 15.95 -3.30 17.89
N ALA A 49 14.95 -3.79 17.20
CA ALA A 49 13.75 -4.33 17.80
C ALA A 49 13.16 -5.32 16.81
N ARG A 50 12.74 -6.46 17.33
CA ARG A 50 12.12 -7.46 16.49
C ARG A 50 10.63 -7.21 16.43
N ILE A 51 10.18 -6.65 15.30
CA ILE A 51 8.76 -6.42 15.08
C ILE A 51 8.20 -7.65 14.39
N SER A 52 7.17 -8.26 14.99
CA SER A 52 6.55 -9.45 14.42
C SER A 52 5.78 -9.11 13.15
N LEU A 53 5.63 -10.10 12.28
CA LEU A 53 4.83 -9.95 11.07
C LEU A 53 3.37 -9.62 11.40
N GLY A 54 2.84 -10.18 12.48
CA GLY A 54 1.49 -9.86 12.95
C GLY A 54 1.32 -8.39 13.30
N THR A 55 2.30 -7.80 13.96
CA THR A 55 2.27 -6.35 14.27
C THR A 55 2.33 -5.52 12.99
N ILE A 56 3.13 -5.95 12.01
CA ILE A 56 3.19 -5.30 10.70
C ILE A 56 1.81 -5.31 10.03
N TYR A 57 1.18 -6.49 9.92
CA TYR A 57 -0.14 -6.61 9.30
C TYR A 57 -1.18 -5.76 10.02
N ASN A 58 -1.20 -5.81 11.34
CA ASN A 58 -2.17 -5.06 12.14
C ASN A 58 -2.05 -3.56 11.91
N THR A 59 -0.81 -3.06 11.88
CA THR A 59 -0.53 -1.64 11.66
C THR A 59 -0.88 -1.22 10.23
N VAL A 60 -0.49 -2.01 9.25
CA VAL A 60 -0.76 -1.72 7.84
C VAL A 60 -2.27 -1.71 7.57
N GLU A 61 -3.01 -2.68 8.10
CA GLU A 61 -4.46 -2.72 7.91
C GLU A 61 -5.16 -1.53 8.56
N ALA A 62 -4.68 -1.08 9.72
CA ALA A 62 -5.23 0.12 10.35
C ALA A 62 -4.97 1.37 9.51
N PHE A 63 -3.77 1.50 8.95
CA PHE A 63 -3.45 2.61 8.04
C PHE A 63 -4.32 2.56 6.77
N LYS A 64 -4.55 1.37 6.24
CA LYS A 64 -5.40 1.20 5.07
C LYS A 64 -6.84 1.64 5.36
N ARG A 65 -7.40 1.21 6.48
CA ARG A 65 -8.76 1.60 6.88
C ARG A 65 -8.87 3.11 7.09
N ALA A 66 -7.81 3.75 7.57
CA ALA A 66 -7.78 5.19 7.79
C ALA A 66 -7.52 6.00 6.50
N GLY A 67 -7.22 5.33 5.39
CA GLY A 67 -7.00 5.99 4.11
C GLY A 67 -5.58 6.50 3.89
N HIS A 68 -4.62 6.09 4.72
CA HIS A 68 -3.22 6.51 4.59
C HIS A 68 -2.43 5.70 3.59
N ILE A 69 -2.88 4.49 3.28
CA ILE A 69 -2.29 3.64 2.25
C ILE A 69 -3.40 2.94 1.47
N ARG A 70 -3.05 2.45 0.29
CA ARG A 70 -3.96 1.70 -0.57
C ARG A 70 -3.43 0.28 -0.75
N GLU A 71 -4.35 -0.66 -0.81
CA GLU A 71 -4.03 -2.02 -1.19
C GLU A 71 -4.19 -2.16 -2.70
N ILE A 72 -3.21 -2.79 -3.36
CA ILE A 72 -3.23 -3.02 -4.79
C ILE A 72 -3.48 -4.50 -5.02
N LEU A 73 -4.54 -4.80 -5.76
CA LEU A 73 -4.90 -6.17 -6.09
C LEU A 73 -4.15 -6.58 -7.36
N THR A 74 -3.36 -7.63 -7.26
CA THR A 74 -2.71 -8.25 -8.40
C THR A 74 -3.31 -9.64 -8.60
N ASN A 75 -2.97 -10.30 -9.70
CA ASN A 75 -3.39 -11.69 -9.91
C ASN A 75 -2.56 -12.69 -9.09
N ASN A 76 -1.73 -12.19 -8.21
CA ASN A 76 -0.96 -12.93 -7.23
C ASN A 76 -1.74 -12.98 -5.91
N SER A 77 -1.56 -14.02 -5.09
CA SER A 77 -2.24 -14.14 -3.81
C SER A 77 -1.74 -13.18 -2.73
N LYS A 78 -0.63 -12.48 -2.97
CA LYS A 78 -0.06 -11.55 -2.00
C LYS A 78 -0.69 -10.17 -2.12
N SER A 79 -0.89 -9.51 -0.97
CA SER A 79 -1.34 -8.12 -0.93
C SER A 79 -0.15 -7.19 -1.09
N TYR A 80 -0.26 -6.29 -2.06
CA TYR A 80 0.68 -5.19 -2.26
C TYR A 80 0.04 -3.91 -1.77
N TYR A 81 0.84 -3.01 -1.23
CA TYR A 81 0.37 -1.75 -0.69
C TYR A 81 1.17 -0.60 -1.28
N ASP A 82 0.55 0.58 -1.28
CA ASP A 82 1.14 1.79 -1.82
C ASP A 82 0.84 2.95 -0.87
N THR A 83 1.86 3.71 -0.52
CA THR A 83 1.68 4.94 0.25
C THR A 83 1.15 6.09 -0.59
N ASN A 84 1.16 5.95 -1.91
CA ASN A 84 0.54 6.91 -2.81
C ASN A 84 -0.96 6.66 -2.87
N ILE A 85 -1.72 7.50 -2.20
CA ILE A 85 -3.18 7.37 -2.12
C ILE A 85 -3.92 8.09 -3.24
N LYS A 86 -3.21 8.75 -4.15
CA LYS A 86 -3.81 9.37 -5.32
C LYS A 86 -4.21 8.30 -6.32
N SER A 87 -5.29 8.54 -7.04
CA SER A 87 -5.74 7.62 -8.08
C SER A 87 -4.67 7.49 -9.17
N HIS A 88 -4.23 6.28 -9.40
CA HIS A 88 -3.27 5.96 -10.45
C HIS A 88 -3.37 4.46 -10.75
N HIS A 89 -2.68 4.03 -11.78
CA HIS A 89 -2.67 2.63 -12.21
C HIS A 89 -1.26 2.07 -12.07
N HIS A 90 -1.09 0.79 -12.29
CA HIS A 90 0.21 0.14 -12.10
C HIS A 90 0.52 -0.86 -13.20
N PHE A 91 1.81 -0.95 -13.55
CA PHE A 91 2.36 -2.17 -14.13
C PHE A 91 2.76 -3.11 -13.01
N TYR A 92 2.53 -4.38 -13.18
CA TYR A 92 3.04 -5.40 -12.28
C TYR A 92 3.86 -6.42 -13.05
N ASP A 93 5.10 -6.62 -12.61
CA ASP A 93 6.00 -7.61 -13.20
C ASP A 93 6.08 -8.81 -12.27
N PRO A 94 5.41 -9.93 -12.61
CA PRO A 94 5.46 -11.13 -11.76
C PRO A 94 6.86 -11.75 -11.67
N GLY A 95 7.71 -11.53 -12.68
CA GLY A 95 9.07 -12.06 -12.68
C GLY A 95 9.96 -11.42 -11.65
N THR A 96 9.88 -10.09 -11.51
CA THR A 96 10.66 -9.34 -10.53
C THR A 96 9.86 -8.97 -9.29
N LYS A 97 8.55 -9.19 -9.31
CA LYS A 97 7.60 -8.80 -8.26
C LYS A 97 7.58 -7.30 -8.02
N LYS A 98 7.79 -6.52 -9.07
CA LYS A 98 7.91 -5.08 -8.99
C LYS A 98 6.65 -4.40 -9.50
N LEU A 99 6.19 -3.38 -8.77
CA LEU A 99 5.11 -2.49 -9.18
C LEU A 99 5.71 -1.18 -9.69
N THR A 100 5.16 -0.68 -10.78
CA THR A 100 5.54 0.62 -11.33
C THR A 100 4.28 1.45 -11.53
N ASP A 101 4.31 2.70 -11.08
CA ASP A 101 3.16 3.59 -11.21
C ASP A 101 2.93 3.98 -12.65
N ILE A 102 1.66 4.07 -13.03
CA ILE A 102 1.22 4.62 -14.31
C ILE A 102 0.34 5.82 -13.99
N ASP A 103 0.64 6.97 -14.57
CA ASP A 103 -0.20 8.15 -14.40
C ASP A 103 -1.65 7.81 -14.78
N TYR A 104 -2.58 8.30 -13.99
CA TYR A 104 -4.00 8.04 -14.20
C TYR A 104 -4.44 8.37 -15.63
N GLN A 105 -3.86 9.41 -16.21
CA GLN A 105 -4.18 9.90 -17.55
C GLN A 105 -3.68 9.00 -18.67
N GLU A 106 -2.70 8.14 -18.40
CA GLU A 106 -2.14 7.22 -19.39
C GLU A 106 -3.09 6.06 -19.74
N VAL A 107 -4.07 5.81 -18.89
CA VAL A 107 -5.04 4.74 -19.10
C VAL A 107 -6.41 5.38 -19.32
N ILE A 108 -6.94 5.22 -20.54
CA ILE A 108 -8.24 5.76 -20.91
C ILE A 108 -9.22 4.61 -21.03
N LEU A 109 -10.28 4.63 -20.22
CA LEU A 109 -11.32 3.62 -20.27
C LEU A 109 -12.51 4.16 -21.05
N LYS A 110 -12.82 3.51 -22.15
CA LYS A 110 -13.92 3.94 -23.03
C LYS A 110 -15.28 3.76 -22.37
N LYS A 111 -15.42 2.71 -21.58
CA LYS A 111 -16.71 2.40 -20.96
C LYS A 111 -16.48 1.74 -19.60
N ILE A 112 -17.21 2.21 -18.63
CA ILE A 112 -17.24 1.62 -17.29
C ILE A 112 -18.66 1.11 -17.07
N PRO A 113 -18.85 -0.17 -16.71
CA PRO A 113 -20.19 -0.71 -16.51
C PRO A 113 -20.87 -0.06 -15.31
N ASN A 114 -22.18 -0.04 -15.33
CA ASN A 114 -22.95 0.45 -14.20
C ASN A 114 -22.77 -0.49 -13.02
N PRO A 115 -22.65 0.04 -11.79
CA PRO A 115 -22.57 -0.83 -10.62
C PRO A 115 -23.91 -1.53 -10.36
N PRO A 116 -23.90 -2.63 -9.62
CA PRO A 116 -25.13 -3.27 -9.20
C PRO A 116 -26.05 -2.31 -8.45
N LYS A 117 -27.36 -2.59 -8.49
CA LYS A 117 -28.36 -1.76 -7.85
C LYS A 117 -28.06 -1.57 -6.36
N GLY A 118 -28.15 -0.34 -5.89
CA GLY A 118 -27.86 0.00 -4.50
C GLY A 118 -26.39 0.15 -4.17
N LYS A 119 -25.51 0.03 -5.18
CA LYS A 119 -24.07 0.16 -5.01
C LYS A 119 -23.55 1.31 -5.86
N LYS A 120 -22.41 1.85 -5.48
CA LYS A 120 -21.68 2.83 -6.27
C LYS A 120 -20.22 2.42 -6.39
N ILE A 121 -19.57 2.86 -7.45
CA ILE A 121 -18.16 2.57 -7.65
C ILE A 121 -17.36 3.43 -6.69
N LYS A 122 -16.60 2.80 -5.82
CA LYS A 122 -15.74 3.49 -4.86
C LYS A 122 -14.42 3.89 -5.50
N ASP A 123 -13.85 3.00 -6.29
CA ASP A 123 -12.53 3.19 -6.88
C ASP A 123 -12.39 2.29 -8.10
N LEU A 124 -11.48 2.65 -8.97
CA LEU A 124 -11.16 1.88 -10.16
C LEU A 124 -9.67 1.92 -10.37
N GLU A 125 -9.07 0.76 -10.56
CA GLU A 125 -7.65 0.65 -10.80
C GLU A 125 -7.40 -0.36 -11.89
N VAL A 126 -6.45 -0.06 -12.78
CA VAL A 126 -5.98 -0.99 -13.80
C VAL A 126 -4.59 -1.45 -13.43
N VAL A 127 -4.40 -2.75 -13.37
CA VAL A 127 -3.09 -3.35 -13.17
C VAL A 127 -2.74 -4.11 -14.44
N ILE A 128 -1.67 -3.68 -15.08
CA ILE A 128 -1.21 -4.29 -16.32
C ILE A 128 -0.08 -5.24 -15.98
N SER A 129 -0.31 -6.53 -16.23
CA SER A 129 0.67 -7.57 -15.92
C SER A 129 1.67 -7.68 -17.05
N LEU A 130 2.95 -7.70 -16.71
CA LEU A 130 4.05 -7.73 -17.67
C LEU A 130 4.62 -9.13 -17.82
N GLN A 131 5.23 -9.37 -18.95
CA GLN A 131 6.03 -10.58 -19.19
C GLN A 131 7.21 -10.22 -20.08
N LYS A 132 8.25 -11.04 -20.03
CA LYS A 132 9.41 -10.86 -20.90
C LYS A 132 8.99 -10.93 -22.37
N LYS A 133 9.63 -10.12 -23.19
CA LYS A 133 9.47 -10.17 -24.63
C LYS A 133 9.90 -11.51 -25.21
#